data_8ab77aa2aa39a32093efdd68f167b23c
#
_entry.id   8ab77aa2aa39a32093efdd68f167b23c
#
_cell.length_a   1.000
_cell.length_b   1.000
_cell.length_c   1.000
_cell.angle_alpha   90.00
_cell.angle_beta   90.00
_cell.angle_gamma   90.00
#
_symmetry.space_group_name_H-M   'P 1'
#
loop_
_entity.id
_entity.type
_entity.pdbx_description
1 polymer ?
#
loop_
_entity_poly.entity_id
_entity_poly.type
_entity_poly.pdbx_seq_one_letter_code
_entity_poly.pdbx_strand_id
1 'polypeptide(L)'
;MYREKVLKNPLDYDSHWKLINSLKHSEKMIETRESRETMHIYYPLSPEMWIDWINDEKSIYSDKDFIRALFIRAIENYRSVDVWFEYCQFMLGYLTDKEEIRQYFEVAIAQVGTHLTKGYLIWGIILFMKSPFVDDGINEKKERIYKLNLRQLSLSLQSNDETLKEFFEWNQENKEWENQIQQRY
;
A
#
# COMPACT_ATOMS: atom_id res chain seq x y z
N MET A 1 -18.48 -28.34 -13.14
CA MET A 1 -17.78 -28.17 -14.43
C MET A 1 -16.35 -27.64 -14.27
N TYR A 2 -16.09 -26.38 -13.80
CA TYR A 2 -14.69 -25.89 -13.65
C TYR A 2 -13.92 -26.59 -12.53
N ARG A 3 -14.53 -26.91 -11.40
CA ARG A 3 -13.91 -27.68 -10.30
C ARG A 3 -13.37 -29.04 -10.76
N GLU A 4 -14.09 -29.74 -11.60
CA GLU A 4 -13.63 -31.02 -12.17
C GLU A 4 -12.45 -30.84 -13.13
N LYS A 5 -12.40 -29.73 -13.88
CA LYS A 5 -11.27 -29.41 -14.76
C LYS A 5 -10.01 -29.14 -13.96
N VAL A 6 -10.10 -28.33 -12.91
CA VAL A 6 -8.97 -28.05 -11.99
C VAL A 6 -8.48 -29.35 -11.32
N LEU A 7 -9.39 -30.24 -10.90
CA LEU A 7 -9.00 -31.53 -10.30
C LEU A 7 -8.31 -32.46 -11.31
N LYS A 8 -8.73 -32.44 -12.59
CA LYS A 8 -8.09 -33.22 -13.65
C LYS A 8 -6.76 -32.65 -14.13
N ASN A 9 -6.66 -31.33 -14.18
CA ASN A 9 -5.45 -30.64 -14.57
C ASN A 9 -5.22 -29.42 -13.66
N PRO A 10 -4.49 -29.58 -12.55
CA PRO A 10 -4.18 -28.49 -11.63
C PRO A 10 -3.34 -27.36 -12.23
N LEU A 11 -2.72 -27.58 -13.38
CA LEU A 11 -1.95 -26.60 -14.13
C LEU A 11 -2.77 -25.87 -15.21
N ASP A 12 -4.10 -25.97 -15.18
CA ASP A 12 -4.98 -25.21 -16.06
C ASP A 12 -5.34 -23.87 -15.41
N TYR A 13 -4.53 -22.84 -15.68
CA TYR A 13 -4.71 -21.48 -15.17
C TYR A 13 -6.12 -20.93 -15.45
N ASP A 14 -6.59 -21.09 -16.68
CA ASP A 14 -7.90 -20.60 -17.11
C ASP A 14 -9.06 -21.23 -16.32
N SER A 15 -8.95 -22.50 -16.01
CA SER A 15 -9.96 -23.22 -15.22
C SER A 15 -9.98 -22.73 -13.77
N HIS A 16 -8.82 -22.44 -13.16
CA HIS A 16 -8.75 -21.81 -11.84
C HIS A 16 -9.41 -20.45 -11.83
N TRP A 17 -9.06 -19.58 -12.78
CA TRP A 17 -9.63 -18.23 -12.90
C TRP A 17 -11.14 -18.26 -13.08
N LYS A 18 -11.63 -19.09 -13.99
CA LYS A 18 -13.07 -19.26 -14.24
C LYS A 18 -13.82 -19.83 -13.03
N LEU A 19 -13.20 -20.75 -12.29
CA LEU A 19 -13.78 -21.31 -11.05
C LEU A 19 -13.94 -20.22 -10.00
N ILE A 20 -12.88 -19.47 -9.71
CA ILE A 20 -12.91 -18.38 -8.72
C ILE A 20 -13.99 -17.35 -9.07
N ASN A 21 -14.02 -16.88 -10.31
CA ASN A 21 -15.04 -15.92 -10.75
C ASN A 21 -16.47 -16.47 -10.66
N SER A 22 -16.69 -17.73 -11.03
CA SER A 22 -17.99 -18.35 -10.93
C SER A 22 -18.49 -18.49 -9.48
N LEU A 23 -17.58 -18.84 -8.57
CA LEU A 23 -17.88 -18.95 -7.13
C LEU A 23 -18.16 -17.58 -6.51
N LYS A 24 -17.37 -16.56 -6.89
CA LYS A 24 -17.56 -15.18 -6.45
C LYS A 24 -18.94 -14.64 -6.88
N HIS A 25 -19.35 -14.83 -8.15
CA HIS A 25 -20.67 -14.44 -8.63
C HIS A 25 -21.81 -15.17 -7.93
N SER A 26 -21.55 -16.35 -7.38
CA SER A 26 -22.52 -17.14 -6.63
C SER A 26 -22.49 -16.87 -5.12
N GLU A 27 -21.73 -15.84 -4.69
CA GLU A 27 -21.55 -15.42 -3.29
C GLU A 27 -21.04 -16.56 -2.37
N LYS A 28 -20.34 -17.54 -2.94
CA LYS A 28 -19.78 -18.69 -2.22
C LYS A 28 -18.39 -18.37 -1.68
N MET A 29 -18.33 -17.52 -0.66
CA MET A 29 -17.07 -16.93 -0.17
C MET A 29 -16.07 -17.97 0.35
N ILE A 30 -16.52 -19.01 1.06
CA ILE A 30 -15.66 -20.06 1.59
C ILE A 30 -14.99 -20.82 0.43
N GLU A 31 -15.80 -21.27 -0.53
CA GLU A 31 -15.28 -22.01 -1.70
C GLU A 31 -14.42 -21.13 -2.60
N THR A 32 -14.69 -19.82 -2.66
CA THR A 32 -13.86 -18.86 -3.38
C THR A 32 -12.47 -18.75 -2.73
N ARG A 33 -12.41 -18.65 -1.40
CA ARG A 33 -11.16 -18.65 -0.62
C ARG A 33 -10.35 -19.92 -0.86
N GLU A 34 -10.96 -21.08 -0.72
CA GLU A 34 -10.32 -22.38 -0.97
C GLU A 34 -9.78 -22.48 -2.40
N SER A 35 -10.51 -21.97 -3.38
CA SER A 35 -10.09 -21.98 -4.79
C SER A 35 -8.92 -21.05 -5.06
N ARG A 36 -8.85 -19.88 -4.37
CA ARG A 36 -7.70 -18.98 -4.44
C ARG A 36 -6.46 -19.59 -3.79
N GLU A 37 -6.61 -20.22 -2.62
CA GLU A 37 -5.52 -20.97 -1.99
C GLU A 37 -5.01 -22.08 -2.90
N THR A 38 -5.91 -22.86 -3.51
CA THR A 38 -5.54 -23.92 -4.44
C THR A 38 -4.78 -23.37 -5.65
N MET A 39 -5.23 -22.23 -6.23
CA MET A 39 -4.54 -21.59 -7.34
C MET A 39 -3.15 -21.10 -6.92
N HIS A 40 -3.03 -20.52 -5.72
CA HIS A 40 -1.77 -19.99 -5.20
C HIS A 40 -0.69 -21.05 -4.98
N ILE A 41 -1.07 -22.30 -4.77
CA ILE A 41 -0.11 -23.43 -4.71
C ILE A 41 0.65 -23.60 -6.03
N TYR A 42 -0.02 -23.39 -7.16
CA TYR A 42 0.52 -23.64 -8.48
C TYR A 42 1.02 -22.40 -9.19
N TYR A 43 0.50 -21.21 -8.82
CA TYR A 43 0.77 -19.96 -9.51
C TYR A 43 0.98 -18.81 -8.52
N PRO A 44 1.96 -17.93 -8.77
CA PRO A 44 1.98 -16.63 -8.11
C PRO A 44 0.71 -15.85 -8.53
N LEU A 45 -0.02 -15.32 -7.55
CA LEU A 45 -1.18 -14.51 -7.84
C LEU A 45 -0.74 -13.10 -8.26
N SER A 46 -1.44 -12.50 -9.22
CA SER A 46 -1.16 -11.12 -9.61
C SER A 46 -1.55 -10.14 -8.49
N PRO A 47 -0.98 -8.92 -8.49
CA PRO A 47 -1.37 -7.88 -7.54
C PRO A 47 -2.87 -7.65 -7.48
N GLU A 48 -3.53 -7.63 -8.64
CA GLU A 48 -4.98 -7.42 -8.75
C GLU A 48 -5.77 -8.58 -8.11
N MET A 49 -5.29 -9.80 -8.26
CA MET A 49 -5.93 -10.97 -7.64
C MET A 49 -5.80 -10.95 -6.12
N TRP A 50 -4.65 -10.50 -5.58
CA TRP A 50 -4.46 -10.31 -4.15
C TRP A 50 -5.37 -9.20 -3.60
N ILE A 51 -5.41 -8.04 -4.26
CA ILE A 51 -6.26 -6.93 -3.86
C ILE A 51 -7.74 -7.32 -3.90
N ASP A 52 -8.16 -8.03 -4.94
CA ASP A 52 -9.53 -8.54 -5.07
C ASP A 52 -9.89 -9.50 -3.92
N TRP A 53 -8.98 -10.40 -3.57
CA TRP A 53 -9.19 -11.31 -2.43
C TRP A 53 -9.30 -10.55 -1.11
N ILE A 54 -8.37 -9.65 -0.85
CA ILE A 54 -8.35 -8.83 0.36
C ILE A 54 -9.63 -7.99 0.48
N ASN A 55 -10.13 -7.43 -0.63
CA ASN A 55 -11.36 -6.65 -0.63
C ASN A 55 -12.60 -7.51 -0.35
N ASP A 56 -12.66 -8.73 -0.89
CA ASP A 56 -13.72 -9.67 -0.55
C ASP A 56 -13.69 -9.99 0.96
N GLU A 57 -12.52 -10.26 1.55
CA GLU A 57 -12.39 -10.52 2.99
C GLU A 57 -12.77 -9.30 3.85
N LYS A 58 -12.40 -8.09 3.44
CA LYS A 58 -12.83 -6.85 4.10
C LYS A 58 -14.36 -6.71 4.07
N SER A 59 -15.02 -7.13 2.99
CA SER A 59 -16.47 -7.00 2.81
C SER A 59 -17.30 -7.91 3.73
N ILE A 60 -16.74 -9.07 4.09
CA ILE A 60 -17.41 -10.04 4.98
C ILE A 60 -17.00 -9.91 6.45
N TYR A 61 -16.37 -8.78 6.81
CA TYR A 61 -15.90 -8.52 8.18
C TYR A 61 -14.95 -9.60 8.72
N SER A 62 -14.09 -10.12 7.89
CA SER A 62 -13.04 -11.04 8.32
C SER A 62 -12.14 -10.38 9.38
N ASP A 63 -11.56 -11.19 10.25
CA ASP A 63 -10.63 -10.73 11.26
C ASP A 63 -9.50 -9.88 10.67
N LYS A 64 -9.19 -8.75 11.31
CA LYS A 64 -8.14 -7.83 10.86
C LYS A 64 -6.76 -8.49 10.78
N ASP A 65 -6.48 -9.43 11.69
CA ASP A 65 -5.23 -10.17 11.68
C ASP A 65 -5.14 -11.11 10.47
N PHE A 66 -6.25 -11.71 10.08
CA PHE A 66 -6.33 -12.51 8.85
C PHE A 66 -6.11 -11.64 7.61
N ILE A 67 -6.73 -10.47 7.53
CA ILE A 67 -6.53 -9.52 6.42
C ILE A 67 -5.07 -9.06 6.36
N ARG A 68 -4.46 -8.76 7.51
CA ARG A 68 -3.04 -8.42 7.61
C ARG A 68 -2.15 -9.55 7.08
N ALA A 69 -2.44 -10.78 7.46
CA ALA A 69 -1.69 -11.96 6.97
C ALA A 69 -1.79 -12.13 5.45
N LEU A 70 -2.94 -11.83 4.85
CA LEU A 70 -3.09 -11.83 3.38
C LEU A 70 -2.24 -10.74 2.73
N PHE A 71 -2.19 -9.52 3.29
CA PHE A 71 -1.31 -8.47 2.79
C PHE A 71 0.17 -8.87 2.85
N ILE A 72 0.61 -9.46 3.97
CA ILE A 72 1.99 -9.95 4.13
C ILE A 72 2.32 -10.96 3.01
N ARG A 73 1.46 -11.94 2.80
CA ARG A 73 1.63 -12.92 1.71
C ARG A 73 1.67 -12.26 0.33
N ALA A 74 0.84 -11.26 0.09
CA ALA A 74 0.78 -10.55 -1.17
C ALA A 74 2.07 -9.77 -1.46
N ILE A 75 2.63 -9.04 -0.48
CA ILE A 75 3.89 -8.29 -0.64
C ILE A 75 5.12 -9.20 -0.76
N GLU A 76 5.10 -10.39 -0.16
CA GLU A 76 6.13 -11.41 -0.31
C GLU A 76 6.06 -12.06 -1.69
N ASN A 77 4.85 -12.29 -2.20
CA ASN A 77 4.62 -12.92 -3.50
C ASN A 77 4.95 -12.00 -4.67
N TYR A 78 4.64 -10.70 -4.54
CA TYR A 78 4.85 -9.72 -5.59
C TYR A 78 5.17 -8.32 -5.04
N ARG A 79 6.28 -7.74 -5.47
CA ARG A 79 6.68 -6.37 -5.08
C ARG A 79 5.89 -5.33 -5.92
N SER A 80 4.61 -5.15 -5.60
CA SER A 80 3.72 -4.21 -6.27
C SER A 80 3.49 -2.95 -5.45
N VAL A 81 3.59 -1.78 -6.08
CA VAL A 81 3.22 -0.50 -5.44
C VAL A 81 1.76 -0.49 -5.03
N ASP A 82 0.86 -1.04 -5.87
CA ASP A 82 -0.58 -1.05 -5.61
C ASP A 82 -0.91 -1.87 -4.35
N VAL A 83 -0.27 -3.04 -4.17
CA VAL A 83 -0.45 -3.84 -2.95
C VAL A 83 0.10 -3.14 -1.72
N TRP A 84 1.30 -2.53 -1.82
CA TRP A 84 1.89 -1.76 -0.73
C TRP A 84 1.04 -0.54 -0.36
N PHE A 85 0.46 0.14 -1.34
CA PHE A 85 -0.42 1.28 -1.12
C PHE A 85 -1.66 0.89 -0.32
N GLU A 86 -2.37 -0.16 -0.75
CA GLU A 86 -3.53 -0.71 -0.03
C GLU A 86 -3.16 -1.20 1.38
N TYR A 87 -1.97 -1.80 1.52
CA TYR A 87 -1.50 -2.25 2.82
C TYR A 87 -1.18 -1.09 3.75
N CYS A 88 -0.54 -0.05 3.25
CA CYS A 88 -0.30 1.18 4.01
C CYS A 88 -1.62 1.80 4.50
N GLN A 89 -2.63 1.90 3.64
CA GLN A 89 -3.96 2.40 4.03
C GLN A 89 -4.61 1.52 5.10
N PHE A 90 -4.51 0.20 4.96
CA PHE A 90 -5.03 -0.74 5.97
C PHE A 90 -4.31 -0.56 7.32
N MET A 91 -2.99 -0.44 7.32
CA MET A 91 -2.20 -0.29 8.54
C MET A 91 -2.51 0.99 9.31
N LEU A 92 -2.97 2.05 8.64
CA LEU A 92 -3.47 3.26 9.27
C LEU A 92 -4.70 3.04 10.16
N GLY A 93 -5.56 2.13 9.74
CA GLY A 93 -6.76 1.74 10.52
C GLY A 93 -6.53 0.57 11.47
N TYR A 94 -5.34 -0.05 11.39
CA TYR A 94 -4.96 -1.21 12.19
C TYR A 94 -4.07 -0.84 13.38
N LEU A 95 -3.04 -0.04 13.16
CA LEU A 95 -2.10 0.41 14.18
C LEU A 95 -2.60 1.67 14.89
N THR A 96 -2.29 1.77 16.17
CA THR A 96 -2.59 2.95 17.02
C THR A 96 -1.33 3.70 17.44
N ASP A 97 -0.18 3.01 17.47
CA ASP A 97 1.10 3.62 17.82
C ASP A 97 1.70 4.36 16.62
N LYS A 98 2.02 5.64 16.84
CA LYS A 98 2.52 6.54 15.80
C LYS A 98 3.91 6.16 15.30
N GLU A 99 4.77 5.71 16.19
CA GLU A 99 6.14 5.34 15.84
C GLU A 99 6.16 4.03 15.06
N GLU A 100 5.32 3.08 15.43
CA GLU A 100 5.14 1.85 14.68
C GLU A 100 4.61 2.11 13.27
N ILE A 101 3.63 3.03 13.12
CA ILE A 101 3.15 3.47 11.81
C ILE A 101 4.28 4.08 10.97
N ARG A 102 5.11 4.96 11.56
CA ARG A 102 6.24 5.57 10.86
C ARG A 102 7.24 4.53 10.36
N GLN A 103 7.64 3.59 11.22
CA GLN A 103 8.54 2.50 10.85
C GLN A 103 7.99 1.70 9.67
N TYR A 104 6.69 1.45 9.68
CA TYR A 104 6.01 0.73 8.62
C TYR A 104 6.09 1.46 7.27
N PHE A 105 5.91 2.78 7.29
CA PHE A 105 6.02 3.61 6.09
C PHE A 105 7.46 3.71 5.57
N GLU A 106 8.45 3.76 6.46
CA GLU A 106 9.86 3.70 6.03
C GLU A 106 10.17 2.37 5.32
N VAL A 107 9.60 1.26 5.78
CA VAL A 107 9.71 -0.02 5.07
C VAL A 107 9.04 0.05 3.69
N ALA A 108 7.84 0.62 3.58
CA ALA A 108 7.14 0.77 2.31
C ALA A 108 7.93 1.65 1.31
N ILE A 109 8.50 2.78 1.77
CA ILE A 109 9.39 3.62 0.95
C ILE A 109 10.60 2.81 0.45
N ALA A 110 11.25 2.07 1.33
CA ALA A 110 12.42 1.27 0.97
C ALA A 110 12.08 0.18 -0.06
N GLN A 111 10.88 -0.39 0.00
CA GLN A 111 10.45 -1.46 -0.90
C GLN A 111 9.99 -0.97 -2.27
N VAL A 112 9.17 0.08 -2.32
CA VAL A 112 8.49 0.51 -3.55
C VAL A 112 8.48 2.02 -3.78
N GLY A 113 9.00 2.83 -2.87
CA GLY A 113 9.02 4.29 -2.99
C GLY A 113 9.88 4.83 -4.13
N THR A 114 10.81 4.02 -4.65
CA THR A 114 11.66 4.36 -5.81
C THR A 114 11.07 3.96 -7.15
N HIS A 115 9.85 3.43 -7.18
CA HIS A 115 9.20 3.02 -8.43
C HIS A 115 8.91 4.24 -9.30
N LEU A 116 9.49 4.27 -10.50
CA LEU A 116 9.54 5.44 -11.39
C LEU A 116 8.18 6.13 -11.59
N THR A 117 7.13 5.36 -11.87
CA THR A 117 5.81 5.89 -12.26
C THR A 117 4.79 5.93 -11.14
N LYS A 118 4.90 5.08 -10.13
CA LYS A 118 3.91 4.93 -9.06
C LYS A 118 4.46 5.18 -7.64
N GLY A 119 5.79 5.35 -7.48
CA GLY A 119 6.40 5.56 -6.17
C GLY A 119 5.80 6.74 -5.41
N TYR A 120 5.37 7.78 -6.12
CA TYR A 120 4.72 8.96 -5.55
C TYR A 120 3.47 8.64 -4.72
N LEU A 121 2.76 7.54 -5.00
CA LEU A 121 1.58 7.12 -4.22
C LEU A 121 1.96 6.83 -2.75
N ILE A 122 3.09 6.16 -2.54
CA ILE A 122 3.58 5.84 -1.19
C ILE A 122 4.02 7.12 -0.47
N TRP A 123 4.76 7.99 -1.16
CA TRP A 123 5.14 9.30 -0.62
C TRP A 123 3.93 10.16 -0.29
N GLY A 124 2.90 10.15 -1.16
CA GLY A 124 1.65 10.88 -0.96
C GLY A 124 0.91 10.48 0.32
N ILE A 125 0.79 9.18 0.62
CA ILE A 125 0.16 8.72 1.87
C ILE A 125 0.93 9.28 3.07
N ILE A 126 2.25 9.18 3.08
CA ILE A 126 3.09 9.66 4.18
C ILE A 126 2.96 11.17 4.34
N LEU A 127 2.91 11.90 3.24
CA LEU A 127 2.72 13.34 3.24
C LEU A 127 1.31 13.73 3.70
N PHE A 128 0.27 13.00 3.30
CA PHE A 128 -1.12 13.20 3.73
C PHE A 128 -1.32 12.91 5.23
N MET A 129 -0.63 11.91 5.77
CA MET A 129 -0.66 11.55 7.19
C MET A 129 -0.06 12.59 8.13
N LYS A 130 0.49 13.66 7.61
CA LYS A 130 0.97 14.79 8.39
C LYS A 130 -0.13 15.48 9.21
N SER A 131 -1.39 15.27 8.84
CA SER A 131 -2.53 15.94 9.47
C SER A 131 -2.96 15.36 10.82
N PRO A 132 -3.02 14.02 11.06
CA PRO A 132 -3.55 13.48 12.33
C PRO A 132 -2.57 13.38 13.49
N PHE A 133 -1.25 13.56 13.28
CA PHE A 133 -0.25 13.46 14.35
C PHE A 133 -0.09 14.78 15.10
N VAL A 134 -1.15 15.19 15.78
CA VAL A 134 -1.34 16.50 16.41
C VAL A 134 -0.41 16.77 17.61
N ASP A 135 0.22 15.75 18.19
CA ASP A 135 1.02 15.90 19.42
C ASP A 135 2.49 16.28 19.18
N ASP A 136 2.97 16.23 17.93
CA ASP A 136 4.27 16.77 17.60
C ASP A 136 4.18 18.31 17.56
N GLY A 137 5.12 19.00 18.14
CA GLY A 137 5.19 20.46 18.05
C GLY A 137 5.11 20.93 16.59
N ILE A 138 4.45 22.06 16.34
CA ILE A 138 4.22 22.59 14.97
C ILE A 138 5.53 22.65 14.17
N ASN A 139 6.63 23.02 14.82
CA ASN A 139 7.95 23.13 14.19
C ASN A 139 8.56 21.77 13.83
N GLU A 140 8.44 20.76 14.68
CA GLU A 140 8.91 19.40 14.41
C GLU A 140 8.15 18.76 13.24
N LYS A 141 6.86 19.00 13.19
CA LYS A 141 6.00 18.58 12.08
C LYS A 141 6.48 19.20 10.75
N LYS A 142 6.71 20.50 10.72
CA LYS A 142 7.19 21.24 9.54
C LYS A 142 8.56 20.73 9.09
N GLU A 143 9.48 20.49 10.01
CA GLU A 143 10.81 19.97 9.72
C GLU A 143 10.76 18.56 9.07
N ARG A 144 9.89 17.69 9.56
CA ARG A 144 9.69 16.36 8.95
C ARG A 144 9.11 16.46 7.55
N ILE A 145 8.11 17.32 7.36
CA ILE A 145 7.53 17.58 6.04
C ILE A 145 8.59 18.04 5.06
N TYR A 146 9.41 19.00 5.46
CA TYR A 146 10.51 19.52 4.66
C TYR A 146 11.49 18.42 4.27
N LYS A 147 11.99 17.64 5.24
CA LYS A 147 12.92 16.52 5.01
C LYS A 147 12.34 15.45 4.10
N LEU A 148 11.05 15.11 4.25
CA LEU A 148 10.39 14.11 3.40
C LEU A 148 10.27 14.60 1.94
N ASN A 149 9.89 15.85 1.71
CA ASN A 149 9.83 16.41 0.36
C ASN A 149 11.22 16.43 -0.29
N LEU A 150 12.26 16.86 0.42
CA LEU A 150 13.62 16.84 -0.10
C LEU A 150 14.08 15.42 -0.45
N ARG A 151 13.76 14.44 0.41
CA ARG A 151 14.09 13.04 0.15
C ARG A 151 13.36 12.50 -1.07
N GLN A 152 12.06 12.81 -1.24
CA GLN A 152 11.31 12.42 -2.44
C GLN A 152 11.89 13.06 -3.70
N LEU A 153 12.16 14.37 -3.67
CA LEU A 153 12.71 15.12 -4.80
C LEU A 153 14.13 14.70 -5.19
N SER A 154 14.89 14.09 -4.27
CA SER A 154 16.19 13.50 -4.58
C SER A 154 16.11 12.23 -5.40
N LEU A 155 14.94 11.64 -5.55
CA LEU A 155 14.68 10.45 -6.36
C LEU A 155 14.27 10.87 -7.77
N SER A 156 14.61 10.05 -8.76
CA SER A 156 14.20 10.28 -10.16
C SER A 156 12.80 9.72 -10.42
N LEU A 157 11.78 10.35 -9.85
CA LEU A 157 10.37 9.95 -10.05
C LEU A 157 9.75 10.78 -11.18
N GLN A 158 8.81 10.16 -11.92
CA GLN A 158 8.11 10.82 -13.02
C GLN A 158 7.23 12.00 -12.56
N SER A 159 6.77 11.98 -11.31
CA SER A 159 5.92 13.01 -10.70
C SER A 159 6.69 14.13 -9.99
N ASN A 160 8.01 14.21 -10.16
CA ASN A 160 8.81 15.20 -9.43
C ASN A 160 8.44 16.65 -9.75
N ASP A 161 7.98 16.94 -10.95
CA ASP A 161 7.57 18.31 -11.31
C ASP A 161 6.34 18.75 -10.50
N GLU A 162 5.37 17.86 -10.31
CA GLU A 162 4.18 18.12 -9.48
C GLU A 162 4.57 18.24 -8.01
N THR A 163 5.37 17.31 -7.51
CA THR A 163 5.89 17.34 -6.14
C THR A 163 6.69 18.61 -5.86
N LEU A 164 7.51 19.07 -6.82
CA LEU A 164 8.29 20.27 -6.69
C LEU A 164 7.38 21.51 -6.59
N LYS A 165 6.32 21.57 -7.40
CA LYS A 165 5.35 22.65 -7.37
C LYS A 165 4.62 22.73 -6.02
N GLU A 166 4.10 21.60 -5.53
CA GLU A 166 3.46 21.49 -4.22
C GLU A 166 4.40 21.87 -3.08
N PHE A 167 5.67 21.47 -3.17
CA PHE A 167 6.69 21.82 -2.19
C PHE A 167 7.02 23.32 -2.20
N PHE A 168 7.08 23.96 -3.35
CA PHE A 168 7.26 25.42 -3.44
C PHE A 168 6.08 26.19 -2.85
N GLU A 169 4.85 25.77 -3.13
CA GLU A 169 3.65 26.38 -2.55
C GLU A 169 3.67 26.25 -1.01
N TRP A 170 3.99 25.05 -0.52
CA TRP A 170 4.12 24.80 0.92
C TRP A 170 5.23 25.65 1.56
N ASN A 171 6.39 25.79 0.92
CA ASN A 171 7.50 26.62 1.40
C ASN A 171 7.10 28.10 1.45
N GLN A 172 6.36 28.61 0.48
CA GLN A 172 5.88 30.00 0.49
C GLN A 172 4.98 30.27 1.70
N GLU A 173 4.10 29.36 2.03
CA GLU A 173 3.23 29.45 3.21
C GLU A 173 4.00 29.35 4.53
N ASN A 174 5.18 28.74 4.53
CA ASN A 174 5.99 28.48 5.71
C ASN A 174 7.35 29.22 5.74
N LYS A 175 7.49 30.30 4.97
CA LYS A 175 8.75 31.09 4.83
C LYS A 175 9.37 31.55 6.14
N GLU A 176 8.55 31.98 7.09
CA GLU A 176 9.05 32.45 8.41
C GLU A 176 9.71 31.31 9.19
N TRP A 177 9.16 30.11 9.10
CA TRP A 177 9.72 28.93 9.73
C TRP A 177 11.03 28.49 9.06
N GLU A 178 11.10 28.51 7.72
CA GLU A 178 12.31 28.17 6.96
C GLU A 178 13.49 29.10 7.34
N ASN A 179 13.25 30.41 7.44
CA ASN A 179 14.24 31.38 7.87
C ASN A 179 14.77 31.12 9.29
N GLN A 180 13.92 30.64 10.19
CA GLN A 180 14.31 30.26 11.56
C GLN A 180 15.21 29.00 11.59
N ILE A 181 15.00 28.06 10.70
CA ILE A 181 15.83 26.85 10.61
C ILE A 181 17.17 27.17 9.97
N GLN A 182 17.22 27.95 8.90
CA GLN A 182 18.47 28.34 8.25
C GLN A 182 19.41 29.15 9.17
N GLN A 183 18.87 29.82 10.18
CA GLN A 183 19.66 30.53 11.20
C GLN A 183 20.22 29.59 12.30
N ARG A 184 19.79 28.34 12.37
CA ARG A 184 20.24 27.35 13.37
C ARG A 184 21.37 26.44 12.89
N TYR A 185 21.70 26.49 11.60
CA TYR A 185 22.80 25.76 10.96
C TYR A 185 23.75 26.74 10.26
#